data_26dfc64c10f54386e9e6277ae399d0bc
#
_entry.id   26dfc64c10f54386e9e6277ae399d0bc
#
_cell.length_a   1.000
_cell.length_b   1.000
_cell.length_c   1.000
_cell.angle_alpha   90.00
_cell.angle_beta   90.00
_cell.angle_gamma   90.00
#
_symmetry.space_group_name_H-M   'P 1'
#
loop_
_entity.id
_entity.type
_entity.pdbx_description
1 polymer ?
#
loop_
_entity_poly.entity_id
_entity_poly.type
_entity_poly.pdbx_seq_one_letter_code
_entity_poly.pdbx_strand_id
1 'polypeptide(L)'
;MYSIGQVAEMFGLPISTLRYYDKQGLFPNMERVSGIRKFSEAEIEALRVIECLKKAGMEIKDIRQFMDWCVEGPATYPQRKAMFEAQRAHMEAELEQMNRTLDMLKFKCWYYEQAIKDGSEDTIPAMIPNNLPEDIRRAYENSHKE
;
A
#
# COMPACT_ATOMS: atom_id res chain seq x y z
N MET A 1 -13.47 -16.09 23.04
CA MET A 1 -13.87 -14.68 22.98
C MET A 1 -12.79 -13.80 23.58
N TYR A 2 -12.52 -12.66 22.93
CA TYR A 2 -11.48 -11.74 23.36
C TYR A 2 -12.05 -10.37 23.66
N SER A 3 -11.47 -9.66 24.64
CA SER A 3 -11.78 -8.27 24.91
C SER A 3 -11.10 -7.36 23.89
N ILE A 4 -11.57 -6.11 23.78
CA ILE A 4 -10.94 -5.11 22.90
C ILE A 4 -9.47 -4.86 23.27
N GLY A 5 -9.14 -4.90 24.56
CA GLY A 5 -7.76 -4.74 25.04
C GLY A 5 -6.86 -5.88 24.61
N GLN A 6 -7.36 -7.11 24.67
CA GLN A 6 -6.61 -8.30 24.21
C GLN A 6 -6.36 -8.24 22.72
N VAL A 7 -7.37 -7.88 21.94
CA VAL A 7 -7.24 -7.76 20.47
C VAL A 7 -6.29 -6.64 20.08
N ALA A 8 -6.35 -5.51 20.76
CA ALA A 8 -5.43 -4.39 20.55
C ALA A 8 -3.97 -4.84 20.75
N GLU A 9 -3.72 -5.59 21.80
CA GLU A 9 -2.39 -6.14 22.09
C GLU A 9 -1.94 -7.14 21.01
N MET A 10 -2.83 -8.06 20.61
CA MET A 10 -2.53 -9.07 19.58
C MET A 10 -2.11 -8.45 18.25
N PHE A 11 -2.69 -7.32 17.86
CA PHE A 11 -2.44 -6.67 16.58
C PHE A 11 -1.51 -5.47 16.67
N GLY A 12 -1.10 -5.09 17.87
CA GLY A 12 -0.27 -3.90 18.04
C GLY A 12 -0.98 -2.60 17.67
N LEU A 13 -2.29 -2.55 17.87
CA LEU A 13 -3.13 -1.40 17.52
C LEU A 13 -3.63 -0.69 18.77
N PRO A 14 -3.83 0.64 18.72
CA PRO A 14 -4.52 1.34 19.79
C PRO A 14 -5.97 0.88 19.91
N ILE A 15 -6.49 0.83 21.13
CA ILE A 15 -7.90 0.51 21.37
C ILE A 15 -8.83 1.47 20.60
N SER A 16 -8.44 2.75 20.51
CA SER A 16 -9.19 3.76 19.76
C SER A 16 -9.36 3.40 18.28
N THR A 17 -8.36 2.75 17.68
CA THR A 17 -8.45 2.27 16.30
C THR A 17 -9.54 1.21 16.15
N LEU A 18 -9.58 0.26 17.08
CA LEU A 18 -10.59 -0.81 17.06
C LEU A 18 -12.01 -0.26 17.29
N ARG A 19 -12.16 0.73 18.17
CA ARG A 19 -13.43 1.42 18.37
C ARG A 19 -13.88 2.16 17.12
N TYR A 20 -12.93 2.78 16.43
CA TYR A 20 -13.18 3.47 15.16
C TYR A 20 -13.64 2.49 14.08
N TYR A 21 -12.98 1.34 13.95
CA TYR A 21 -13.38 0.30 12.99
C TYR A 21 -14.81 -0.21 13.27
N ASP A 22 -15.13 -0.45 14.52
CA ASP A 22 -16.47 -0.87 14.90
C ASP A 22 -17.52 0.21 14.56
N LYS A 23 -17.20 1.46 14.86
CA LYS A 23 -18.05 2.61 14.52
C LYS A 23 -18.26 2.74 13.01
N GLN A 24 -17.25 2.42 12.22
CA GLN A 24 -17.32 2.46 10.76
C GLN A 24 -18.02 1.24 10.16
N GLY A 25 -18.47 0.31 10.97
CA GLY A 25 -19.24 -0.86 10.52
C GLY A 25 -18.38 -2.00 9.97
N LEU A 26 -17.11 -2.08 10.35
CA LEU A 26 -16.21 -3.13 9.86
C LEU A 26 -16.40 -4.48 10.57
N PHE A 27 -17.16 -4.49 11.66
CA PHE A 27 -17.50 -5.70 12.42
C PHE A 27 -19.03 -5.84 12.51
N PRO A 28 -19.72 -6.15 11.40
CA PRO A 28 -21.18 -6.10 11.36
C PRO A 28 -21.88 -7.07 12.29
N ASN A 29 -21.22 -8.18 12.64
CA ASN A 29 -21.79 -9.23 13.46
C ASN A 29 -21.19 -9.30 14.87
N MET A 30 -20.50 -8.24 15.31
CA MET A 30 -19.86 -8.24 16.62
C MET A 30 -20.87 -8.27 17.74
N GLU A 31 -20.69 -9.21 18.69
CA GLU A 31 -21.51 -9.31 19.89
C GLU A 31 -21.08 -8.29 20.94
N ARG A 32 -22.08 -7.85 21.73
CA ARG A 32 -21.84 -7.05 22.93
C ARG A 32 -22.50 -7.74 24.11
N VAL A 33 -21.72 -7.95 25.17
CA VAL A 33 -22.24 -8.50 26.42
C VAL A 33 -22.24 -7.38 27.44
N SER A 34 -23.43 -7.00 27.90
CA SER A 34 -23.62 -5.87 28.83
C SER A 34 -22.97 -4.57 28.30
N GLY A 35 -23.14 -4.30 27.01
CA GLY A 35 -22.56 -3.14 26.33
C GLY A 35 -21.07 -3.25 26.00
N ILE A 36 -20.41 -4.34 26.42
CA ILE A 36 -18.98 -4.55 26.19
C ILE A 36 -18.76 -5.38 24.92
N ARG A 37 -17.86 -4.91 24.04
CA ARG A 37 -17.50 -5.58 22.81
C ARG A 37 -16.79 -6.92 23.09
N LYS A 38 -17.23 -7.98 22.40
CA LYS A 38 -16.62 -9.30 22.44
C LYS A 38 -16.20 -9.71 21.03
N PHE A 39 -14.92 -9.97 20.87
CA PHE A 39 -14.31 -10.38 19.60
C PHE A 39 -14.24 -11.90 19.56
N SER A 40 -14.92 -12.50 18.59
CA SER A 40 -14.80 -13.94 18.31
C SER A 40 -13.66 -14.18 17.33
N GLU A 41 -13.38 -15.45 17.01
CA GLU A 41 -12.41 -15.80 15.96
C GLU A 41 -12.80 -15.17 14.61
N ALA A 42 -14.09 -15.03 14.33
CA ALA A 42 -14.58 -14.38 13.11
C ALA A 42 -14.13 -12.92 13.02
N GLU A 43 -14.23 -12.17 14.12
CA GLU A 43 -13.77 -10.78 14.16
C GLU A 43 -12.25 -10.69 14.09
N ILE A 44 -11.52 -11.64 14.66
CA ILE A 44 -10.06 -11.71 14.55
C ILE A 44 -9.64 -11.90 13.08
N GLU A 45 -10.27 -12.83 12.37
CA GLU A 45 -10.00 -13.04 10.94
C GLU A 45 -10.40 -11.81 10.11
N ALA A 46 -11.55 -11.20 10.43
CA ALA A 46 -11.97 -9.96 9.79
C ALA A 46 -10.92 -8.85 9.97
N LEU A 47 -10.37 -8.71 11.18
CA LEU A 47 -9.36 -7.70 11.47
C LEU A 47 -8.05 -7.95 10.70
N ARG A 48 -7.65 -9.21 10.52
CA ARG A 48 -6.49 -9.55 9.69
C ARG A 48 -6.70 -9.08 8.26
N VAL A 49 -7.87 -9.32 7.69
CA VAL A 49 -8.23 -8.85 6.35
C VAL A 49 -8.22 -7.33 6.28
N ILE A 50 -8.84 -6.66 7.25
CA ILE A 50 -8.87 -5.19 7.33
C ILE A 50 -7.45 -4.61 7.31
N GLU A 51 -6.56 -5.13 8.13
CA GLU A 51 -5.18 -4.67 8.19
C GLU A 51 -4.42 -4.90 6.88
N CYS A 52 -4.64 -6.04 6.22
CA CYS A 52 -4.08 -6.31 4.89
C CYS A 52 -4.56 -5.30 3.85
N LEU A 53 -5.86 -5.01 3.83
CA LEU A 53 -6.45 -4.07 2.86
C LEU A 53 -5.97 -2.63 3.12
N LYS A 54 -5.80 -2.25 4.38
CA LYS A 54 -5.20 -0.95 4.73
C LYS A 54 -3.77 -0.84 4.24
N LYS A 55 -2.96 -1.88 4.39
CA LYS A 55 -1.59 -1.91 3.86
C LYS A 55 -1.57 -1.79 2.34
N ALA A 56 -2.59 -2.32 1.67
CA ALA A 56 -2.74 -2.19 0.22
C ALA A 56 -3.23 -0.80 -0.21
N GLY A 57 -3.43 0.12 0.73
CA GLY A 57 -3.82 1.50 0.45
C GLY A 57 -5.32 1.72 0.27
N MET A 58 -6.16 0.74 0.62
CA MET A 58 -7.61 0.90 0.51
C MET A 58 -8.15 1.81 1.60
N GLU A 59 -9.12 2.64 1.22
CA GLU A 59 -9.82 3.51 2.18
C GLU A 59 -10.82 2.72 3.02
N ILE A 60 -11.12 3.21 4.20
CA ILE A 60 -12.05 2.57 5.14
C ILE A 60 -13.43 2.32 4.50
N LYS A 61 -13.93 3.27 3.71
CA LYS A 61 -15.23 3.11 3.02
C LYS A 61 -15.24 1.92 2.07
N ASP A 62 -14.13 1.65 1.39
CA ASP A 62 -14.01 0.54 0.45
C ASP A 62 -13.83 -0.79 1.18
N ILE A 63 -13.10 -0.78 2.30
CA ILE A 63 -12.97 -1.96 3.17
C ILE A 63 -14.34 -2.34 3.74
N ARG A 64 -15.12 -1.36 4.17
CA ARG A 64 -16.50 -1.59 4.64
C ARG A 64 -17.35 -2.21 3.54
N GLN A 65 -17.29 -1.67 2.32
CA GLN A 65 -18.03 -2.22 1.19
C GLN A 65 -17.64 -3.68 0.94
N PHE A 66 -16.35 -3.99 1.00
CA PHE A 66 -15.88 -5.37 0.86
C PHE A 66 -16.44 -6.28 1.96
N MET A 67 -16.42 -5.82 3.22
CA MET A 67 -16.97 -6.60 4.33
C MET A 67 -18.47 -6.83 4.17
N ASP A 68 -19.22 -5.84 3.70
CA ASP A 68 -20.65 -5.97 3.41
C ASP A 68 -20.89 -7.00 2.30
N TRP A 69 -20.10 -6.98 1.25
CA TRP A 69 -20.18 -7.99 0.18
C TRP A 69 -19.89 -9.40 0.70
N CYS A 70 -18.97 -9.54 1.63
CA CYS A 70 -18.68 -10.84 2.24
C CYS A 70 -19.89 -11.38 3.01
N VAL A 71 -20.67 -10.51 3.66
CA VAL A 71 -21.90 -10.88 4.35
C VAL A 71 -22.98 -11.29 3.34
N GLU A 72 -23.10 -10.57 2.22
CA GLU A 72 -24.08 -10.89 1.17
C GLU A 72 -23.80 -12.25 0.50
N GLY A 73 -22.53 -12.65 0.40
CA GLY A 73 -22.16 -13.96 -0.07
C GLY A 73 -21.71 -14.05 -1.54
N PRO A 74 -21.73 -15.27 -2.15
CA PRO A 74 -21.10 -15.53 -3.45
C PRO A 74 -21.60 -14.70 -4.61
N ALA A 75 -22.82 -14.18 -4.57
CA ALA A 75 -23.36 -13.31 -5.63
C ALA A 75 -22.50 -12.04 -5.83
N THR A 76 -21.67 -11.68 -4.84
CA THR A 76 -20.83 -10.47 -4.87
C THR A 76 -19.40 -10.76 -5.31
N TYR A 77 -19.03 -11.98 -5.67
CA TYR A 77 -17.67 -12.31 -6.12
C TYR A 77 -17.18 -11.41 -7.28
N PRO A 78 -18.00 -11.13 -8.31
CA PRO A 78 -17.54 -10.25 -9.38
C PRO A 78 -17.17 -8.85 -8.91
N GLN A 79 -17.96 -8.26 -8.00
CA GLN A 79 -17.70 -6.94 -7.43
C GLN A 79 -16.44 -6.94 -6.57
N ARG A 80 -16.22 -7.99 -5.77
CA ARG A 80 -15.02 -8.13 -4.94
C ARG A 80 -13.77 -8.23 -5.81
N LYS A 81 -13.82 -9.02 -6.87
CA LYS A 81 -12.73 -9.16 -7.84
C LYS A 81 -12.42 -7.83 -8.51
N ALA A 82 -13.44 -7.13 -8.99
CA ALA A 82 -13.27 -5.83 -9.65
C ALA A 82 -12.61 -4.80 -8.72
N MET A 83 -12.99 -4.78 -7.44
CA MET A 83 -12.39 -3.89 -6.45
C MET A 83 -10.89 -4.16 -6.28
N PHE A 84 -10.49 -5.42 -6.17
CA PHE A 84 -9.08 -5.80 -6.02
C PHE A 84 -8.28 -5.57 -7.30
N GLU A 85 -8.87 -5.79 -8.47
CA GLU A 85 -8.22 -5.49 -9.74
C GLU A 85 -7.92 -4.00 -9.87
N ALA A 86 -8.87 -3.14 -9.49
CA ALA A 86 -8.69 -1.69 -9.51
C ALA A 86 -7.58 -1.27 -8.53
N GLN A 87 -7.56 -1.84 -7.33
CA GLN A 87 -6.53 -1.53 -6.33
C GLN A 87 -5.16 -2.00 -6.78
N ARG A 88 -5.08 -3.19 -7.39
CA ARG A 88 -3.83 -3.70 -7.95
C ARG A 88 -3.28 -2.77 -9.04
N ALA A 89 -4.13 -2.36 -9.97
CA ALA A 89 -3.73 -1.43 -11.03
C ALA A 89 -3.21 -0.10 -10.46
N HIS A 90 -3.85 0.41 -9.41
CA HIS A 90 -3.41 1.62 -8.73
C HIS A 90 -2.02 1.45 -8.11
N MET A 91 -1.79 0.34 -7.43
CA MET A 91 -0.48 0.05 -6.82
C MET A 91 0.61 -0.18 -7.86
N GLU A 92 0.29 -0.84 -8.98
CA GLU A 92 1.22 -1.03 -10.09
C GLU A 92 1.66 0.30 -10.68
N ALA A 93 0.73 1.25 -10.82
CA ALA A 93 1.03 2.60 -11.31
C ALA A 93 1.93 3.37 -10.32
N GLU A 94 1.65 3.26 -9.01
CA GLU A 94 2.49 3.87 -7.97
C GLU A 94 3.90 3.27 -7.96
N LEU A 95 4.01 1.95 -8.11
CA LEU A 95 5.29 1.27 -8.17
C LEU A 95 6.11 1.72 -9.38
N GLU A 96 5.48 1.86 -10.54
CA GLU A 96 6.13 2.38 -11.75
C GLU A 96 6.68 3.79 -11.52
N GLN A 97 5.88 4.66 -10.91
CA GLN A 97 6.30 6.03 -10.59
C GLN A 97 7.48 6.04 -9.61
N MET A 98 7.43 5.17 -8.60
CA MET A 98 8.52 5.03 -7.64
C MET A 98 9.80 4.53 -8.31
N ASN A 99 9.69 3.59 -9.26
CA ASN A 99 10.82 3.09 -10.03
C ASN A 99 11.45 4.19 -10.89
N ARG A 100 10.64 5.06 -11.49
CA ARG A 100 11.16 6.22 -12.25
C ARG A 100 11.94 7.17 -11.35
N THR A 101 11.42 7.45 -10.17
CA THR A 101 12.11 8.28 -9.19
C THR A 101 13.41 7.65 -8.73
N LEU A 102 13.40 6.34 -8.47
CA LEU A 102 14.62 5.62 -8.11
C LEU A 102 15.65 5.69 -9.22
N ASP A 103 15.25 5.53 -10.47
CA ASP A 103 16.13 5.61 -11.62
C ASP A 103 16.72 7.01 -11.80
N MET A 104 15.95 8.05 -11.50
CA MET A 104 16.46 9.42 -11.47
C MET A 104 17.57 9.56 -10.43
N LEU A 105 17.38 8.98 -9.24
CA LEU A 105 18.40 9.01 -8.18
C LEU A 105 19.65 8.22 -8.59
N LYS A 106 19.51 7.07 -9.23
CA LYS A 106 20.63 6.28 -9.75
C LYS A 106 21.46 7.09 -10.74
N PHE A 107 20.77 7.79 -11.65
CA PHE A 107 21.43 8.69 -12.61
C PHE A 107 22.18 9.80 -11.89
N LYS A 108 21.58 10.45 -10.91
CA LYS A 108 22.20 11.53 -10.15
C LYS A 108 23.43 11.05 -9.35
N CYS A 109 23.37 9.86 -8.77
CA CYS A 109 24.52 9.27 -8.09
C CYS A 109 25.70 9.07 -9.05
N TRP A 110 25.43 8.49 -10.23
CA TRP A 110 26.47 8.34 -11.26
C TRP A 110 27.00 9.70 -11.70
N TYR A 111 26.11 10.67 -11.93
CA TYR A 111 26.47 12.01 -12.38
C TYR A 111 27.52 12.64 -11.45
N TYR A 112 27.23 12.64 -10.16
CA TYR A 112 28.16 13.26 -9.21
C TYR A 112 29.39 12.41 -8.91
N GLU A 113 29.34 11.12 -9.09
CA GLU A 113 30.54 10.26 -9.09
C GLU A 113 31.50 10.68 -10.20
N GLN A 114 30.99 10.93 -11.39
CA GLN A 114 31.83 11.42 -12.51
C GLN A 114 32.32 12.84 -12.25
N ALA A 115 31.50 13.73 -11.73
CA ALA A 115 31.89 15.09 -11.41
C ALA A 115 33.03 15.13 -10.37
N ILE A 116 32.98 14.28 -9.38
CA ILE A 116 34.03 14.15 -8.36
C ILE A 116 35.32 13.64 -8.99
N LYS A 117 35.22 12.61 -9.83
CA LYS A 117 36.34 11.96 -10.50
C LYS A 117 37.07 12.93 -11.41
N ASP A 118 36.34 13.73 -12.19
CA ASP A 118 36.88 14.68 -13.17
C ASP A 118 37.20 16.05 -12.55
N GLY A 119 36.75 16.30 -11.33
CA GLY A 119 36.87 17.61 -10.68
C GLY A 119 35.95 18.68 -11.22
N SER A 120 35.02 18.32 -12.12
CA SER A 120 34.11 19.25 -12.78
C SER A 120 32.97 18.50 -13.46
N GLU A 121 31.88 19.21 -13.76
CA GLU A 121 30.72 18.70 -14.50
C GLU A 121 30.85 18.93 -16.02
N ASP A 122 31.89 19.57 -16.48
CA ASP A 122 32.00 20.15 -17.86
C ASP A 122 31.88 19.11 -18.97
N THR A 123 32.33 17.87 -18.72
CA THR A 123 32.34 16.81 -19.74
C THR A 123 31.05 15.99 -19.77
N ILE A 124 30.27 16.05 -18.70
CA ILE A 124 29.10 15.16 -18.51
C ILE A 124 27.95 15.47 -19.50
N PRO A 125 27.58 16.71 -19.77
CA PRO A 125 26.49 17.02 -20.71
C PRO A 125 26.70 16.41 -22.11
N ALA A 126 27.92 16.30 -22.58
CA ALA A 126 28.22 15.70 -23.88
C ALA A 126 28.01 14.18 -23.91
N MET A 127 27.96 13.54 -22.75
CA MET A 127 27.71 12.10 -22.62
C MET A 127 26.21 11.76 -22.65
N ILE A 128 25.35 12.71 -22.36
CA ILE A 128 23.91 12.52 -22.27
C ILE A 128 23.27 12.77 -23.63
N PRO A 129 22.39 11.90 -24.13
CA PRO A 129 21.95 10.62 -23.54
C PRO A 129 22.70 9.40 -24.06
N ASN A 130 23.52 9.53 -25.12
CA ASN A 130 23.98 8.39 -25.94
C ASN A 130 25.26 7.72 -25.46
N ASN A 131 26.09 8.41 -24.69
CA ASN A 131 27.41 7.93 -24.25
C ASN A 131 27.47 7.59 -22.78
N LEU A 132 26.34 7.22 -22.20
CA LEU A 132 26.21 6.76 -20.81
C LEU A 132 26.51 5.26 -20.72
N PRO A 133 27.03 4.77 -19.58
CA PRO A 133 27.07 3.33 -19.32
C PRO A 133 25.65 2.74 -19.48
N GLU A 134 25.54 1.49 -19.91
CA GLU A 134 24.28 0.86 -20.30
C GLU A 134 23.21 0.91 -19.19
N ASP A 135 23.58 0.59 -17.95
CA ASP A 135 22.69 0.62 -16.80
C ASP A 135 22.22 2.05 -16.48
N ILE A 136 23.11 3.02 -16.61
CA ILE A 136 22.82 4.44 -16.36
C ILE A 136 21.95 5.01 -17.48
N ARG A 137 22.19 4.61 -18.73
CA ARG A 137 21.34 5.00 -19.86
C ARG A 137 19.91 4.51 -19.67
N ARG A 138 19.73 3.27 -19.24
CA ARG A 138 18.39 2.72 -18.94
C ARG A 138 17.71 3.51 -17.84
N ALA A 139 18.44 3.82 -16.77
CA ALA A 139 17.88 4.61 -15.65
C ALA A 139 17.49 6.02 -16.12
N TYR A 140 18.34 6.66 -16.91
CA TYR A 140 18.06 7.98 -17.49
C TYR A 140 16.79 7.95 -18.36
N GLU A 141 16.70 7.01 -19.29
CA GLU A 141 15.56 6.87 -20.20
C GLU A 141 14.26 6.61 -19.43
N ASN A 142 14.29 5.71 -18.44
CA ASN A 142 13.10 5.40 -17.65
C ASN A 142 12.64 6.61 -16.82
N SER A 143 13.56 7.36 -16.25
CA SER A 143 13.23 8.55 -15.43
C SER A 143 12.65 9.71 -16.26
N HIS A 144 12.87 9.71 -17.58
CA HIS A 144 12.39 10.74 -18.50
C HIS A 144 11.15 10.30 -19.31
N LYS A 145 10.56 9.15 -19.01
CA LYS A 145 9.28 8.72 -19.61
C LYS A 145 8.14 9.58 -19.07
N GLU A 146 7.21 9.96 -19.95
CA GLU A 146 5.98 10.66 -19.62
C GLU A 146 4.85 9.71 -19.23
#